data_f8faddcc5e6b3c7d7e0efe513a4404be
#
_entry.id   f8faddcc5e6b3c7d7e0efe513a4404be
#
_cell.length_a   1.000
_cell.length_b   1.000
_cell.length_c   1.000
_cell.angle_alpha   90.00
_cell.angle_beta   90.00
_cell.angle_gamma   90.00
#
_symmetry.space_group_name_H-M   'P 1'
#
loop_
_entity.id
_entity.type
_entity.pdbx_description
1 polymer ?
#
loop_
_entity_poly.entity_id
_entity_poly.type
_entity_poly.pdbx_seq_one_letter_code
_entity_poly.pdbx_strand_id
1 'polypeptide(L)'
;MSIERVILSNLLFNDKYNRKVIPFLKSDYFQNYSERVVFDLIDEYVKKYNSFPSVEALAIDLSNKEGLNDQAFKEGGEILSSLESDSNTKLDWLLDQTEKFCQDKALYLAIMQSIKIMDEKNAAISKGSIPGILTDALGVSFDTHIGHDFLDDSDERYEFYHRKEKRIPFDLDYFNVITNGGLPNKTLNIALAGTGVGKSLFMCHCAAANLSKGLNVLYITLEMAEERIAERIDANLLNVAVDELEMLPKQTYDAKINKVKEKTQGKLIVKEYPTACAGSANFRHLLNELKIKRNFEPDIIYIDYLNICLSSRIKHGANVNSYTLVKAIAEELRGLAVEYDVPIVSATQTTRGGYSNSDVGLEDTSESFGLPATADFMFALISSEELESQPDHG
;
A
#
# COMPACT_ATOMS: atom_id res chain seq x y z
N MET A 1 18.41 -10.99 -24.91
CA MET A 1 17.97 -9.66 -25.37
C MET A 1 18.08 -8.73 -24.17
N SER A 2 18.71 -7.55 -24.29
CA SER A 2 18.77 -6.59 -23.19
C SER A 2 17.43 -5.91 -23.00
N ILE A 3 17.14 -5.38 -21.80
CA ILE A 3 15.91 -4.64 -21.53
C ILE A 3 15.80 -3.40 -22.42
N GLU A 4 16.93 -2.73 -22.71
CA GLU A 4 16.99 -1.59 -23.59
C GLU A 4 16.47 -1.93 -25.00
N ARG A 5 16.84 -3.10 -25.54
CA ARG A 5 16.35 -3.57 -26.83
C ARG A 5 14.86 -3.89 -26.84
N VAL A 6 14.36 -4.47 -25.75
CA VAL A 6 12.93 -4.73 -25.59
C VAL A 6 12.14 -3.42 -25.54
N ILE A 7 12.66 -2.40 -24.84
CA ILE A 7 12.06 -1.06 -24.79
C ILE A 7 12.02 -0.45 -26.19
N LEU A 8 13.14 -0.38 -26.90
CA LEU A 8 13.20 0.20 -28.24
C LEU A 8 12.26 -0.50 -29.24
N SER A 9 12.17 -1.84 -29.17
CA SER A 9 11.27 -2.61 -30.01
C SER A 9 9.80 -2.23 -29.75
N ASN A 10 9.41 -2.17 -28.47
CA ASN A 10 8.04 -1.84 -28.10
C ASN A 10 7.69 -0.36 -28.32
N LEU A 11 8.67 0.54 -28.28
CA LEU A 11 8.45 1.94 -28.68
C LEU A 11 8.06 2.07 -30.17
N LEU A 12 8.47 1.16 -31.03
CA LEU A 12 8.14 1.16 -32.44
C LEU A 12 6.85 0.44 -32.76
N PHE A 13 6.63 -0.71 -32.15
CA PHE A 13 5.58 -1.64 -32.59
C PHE A 13 4.39 -1.74 -31.65
N ASN A 14 4.41 -1.06 -30.47
CA ASN A 14 3.33 -1.11 -29.48
C ASN A 14 2.83 0.29 -29.13
N ASP A 15 1.76 0.71 -29.81
CA ASP A 15 1.16 2.03 -29.65
C ASP A 15 0.71 2.34 -28.22
N LYS A 16 0.09 1.36 -27.55
CA LYS A 16 -0.38 1.52 -26.16
C LYS A 16 0.77 1.65 -25.17
N TYR A 17 1.87 0.96 -25.41
CA TYR A 17 3.06 1.03 -24.62
C TYR A 17 3.78 2.37 -24.80
N ASN A 18 4.01 2.77 -26.04
CA ASN A 18 4.75 3.98 -26.35
C ASN A 18 4.14 5.22 -25.68
N ARG A 19 2.82 5.44 -25.84
CA ARG A 19 2.12 6.59 -25.24
C ARG A 19 2.28 6.67 -23.73
N LYS A 20 2.36 5.52 -23.05
CA LYS A 20 2.52 5.46 -21.60
C LYS A 20 3.95 5.68 -21.12
N VAL A 21 4.94 5.28 -21.93
CA VAL A 21 6.33 5.15 -21.48
C VAL A 21 7.22 6.28 -21.96
N ILE A 22 7.01 6.81 -23.16
CA ILE A 22 7.89 7.81 -23.77
C ILE A 22 8.11 9.06 -22.90
N PRO A 23 7.12 9.59 -22.16
CA PRO A 23 7.33 10.77 -21.32
C PRO A 23 8.33 10.55 -20.17
N PHE A 24 8.58 9.30 -19.78
CA PHE A 24 9.44 8.95 -18.65
C PHE A 24 10.83 8.48 -19.06
N LEU A 25 11.01 8.15 -20.33
CA LEU A 25 12.30 7.73 -20.87
C LEU A 25 13.20 8.94 -21.14
N LYS A 26 14.49 8.75 -20.87
CA LYS A 26 15.54 9.73 -21.20
C LYS A 26 16.66 9.04 -21.94
N SER A 27 17.28 9.77 -22.88
CA SER A 27 18.42 9.30 -23.67
C SER A 27 19.54 8.72 -22.79
N ASP A 28 19.87 9.38 -21.69
CA ASP A 28 20.91 8.98 -20.74
C ASP A 28 20.64 7.66 -20.00
N TYR A 29 19.43 7.11 -20.07
CA TYR A 29 19.13 5.80 -19.50
C TYR A 29 19.72 4.64 -20.31
N PHE A 30 19.96 4.85 -21.60
CA PHE A 30 20.57 3.86 -22.48
C PHE A 30 22.10 3.93 -22.38
N GLN A 31 22.74 2.81 -22.04
CA GLN A 31 24.19 2.77 -21.87
C GLN A 31 24.96 2.80 -23.20
N ASN A 32 24.44 2.06 -24.18
CA ASN A 32 25.05 2.00 -25.50
C ASN A 32 24.74 3.27 -26.30
N TYR A 33 25.79 3.91 -26.84
CA TYR A 33 25.63 5.15 -27.62
C TYR A 33 24.75 4.98 -28.85
N SER A 34 24.83 3.86 -29.55
CA SER A 34 24.02 3.58 -30.73
C SER A 34 22.55 3.35 -30.37
N GLU A 35 22.24 2.77 -29.19
CA GLU A 35 20.87 2.67 -28.66
C GLU A 35 20.31 4.03 -28.25
N ARG A 36 21.14 4.93 -27.69
CA ARG A 36 20.76 6.33 -27.45
C ARG A 36 20.34 7.05 -28.71
N VAL A 37 21.16 6.91 -29.76
CA VAL A 37 20.86 7.53 -31.06
C VAL A 37 19.52 7.04 -31.60
N VAL A 38 19.25 5.74 -31.53
CA VAL A 38 17.96 5.19 -31.98
C VAL A 38 16.81 5.71 -31.14
N PHE A 39 16.96 5.77 -29.81
CA PHE A 39 15.96 6.35 -28.92
C PHE A 39 15.69 7.82 -29.24
N ASP A 40 16.76 8.64 -29.42
CA ASP A 40 16.63 10.06 -29.73
C ASP A 40 15.87 10.29 -31.04
N LEU A 41 16.10 9.46 -32.07
CA LEU A 41 15.35 9.52 -33.32
C LEU A 41 13.86 9.22 -33.11
N ILE A 42 13.54 8.22 -32.27
CA ILE A 42 12.14 7.89 -31.95
C ILE A 42 11.49 9.06 -31.19
N ASP A 43 12.14 9.60 -30.18
CA ASP A 43 11.65 10.67 -29.34
C ASP A 43 11.46 11.98 -30.14
N GLU A 44 12.44 12.35 -30.98
CA GLU A 44 12.36 13.51 -31.88
C GLU A 44 11.19 13.38 -32.86
N TYR A 45 11.01 12.17 -33.45
CA TYR A 45 9.90 11.92 -34.37
C TYR A 45 8.55 12.03 -33.70
N VAL A 46 8.38 11.41 -32.53
CA VAL A 46 7.12 11.45 -31.77
C VAL A 46 6.80 12.88 -31.34
N LYS A 47 7.76 13.64 -30.85
CA LYS A 47 7.58 15.06 -30.48
C LYS A 47 7.19 15.94 -31.66
N LYS A 48 7.75 15.67 -32.85
CA LYS A 48 7.51 16.48 -34.04
C LYS A 48 6.19 16.18 -34.73
N TYR A 49 5.83 14.90 -34.82
CA TYR A 49 4.69 14.45 -35.64
C TYR A 49 3.51 13.94 -34.80
N ASN A 50 3.65 13.84 -33.50
CA ASN A 50 2.66 13.25 -32.58
C ASN A 50 2.15 11.87 -33.07
N SER A 51 3.03 11.12 -33.73
CA SER A 51 2.79 9.80 -34.30
C SER A 51 4.04 8.94 -34.22
N PHE A 52 3.92 7.63 -34.43
CA PHE A 52 5.04 6.71 -34.31
C PHE A 52 5.77 6.56 -35.64
N PRO A 53 7.12 6.51 -35.63
CA PRO A 53 7.91 6.32 -36.83
C PRO A 53 7.84 4.86 -37.30
N SER A 54 7.93 4.64 -38.61
CA SER A 54 8.29 3.33 -39.15
C SER A 54 9.80 3.11 -39.11
N VAL A 55 10.25 1.86 -39.22
CA VAL A 55 11.68 1.52 -39.29
C VAL A 55 12.37 2.23 -40.43
N GLU A 56 11.67 2.31 -41.58
CA GLU A 56 12.16 2.99 -42.78
C GLU A 56 12.33 4.50 -42.55
N ALA A 57 11.36 5.14 -41.88
CA ALA A 57 11.46 6.56 -41.57
C ALA A 57 12.69 6.84 -40.68
N LEU A 58 12.90 6.03 -39.62
CA LEU A 58 14.05 6.14 -38.76
C LEU A 58 15.38 5.85 -39.48
N ALA A 59 15.39 4.92 -40.43
CA ALA A 59 16.60 4.65 -41.25
C ALA A 59 16.97 5.87 -42.08
N ILE A 60 15.98 6.59 -42.61
CA ILE A 60 16.22 7.84 -43.35
C ILE A 60 16.72 8.93 -42.38
N ASP A 61 16.07 9.10 -41.25
CA ASP A 61 16.49 10.10 -40.26
C ASP A 61 17.90 9.80 -39.71
N LEU A 62 18.25 8.54 -39.49
CA LEU A 62 19.60 8.10 -39.12
C LEU A 62 20.63 8.49 -40.17
N SER A 63 20.31 8.33 -41.47
CA SER A 63 21.21 8.69 -42.56
C SER A 63 21.41 10.18 -42.69
N ASN A 64 20.47 10.99 -42.24
CA ASN A 64 20.52 12.46 -42.33
C ASN A 64 21.07 13.11 -41.04
N LYS A 65 21.31 12.33 -39.97
CA LYS A 65 21.76 12.86 -38.67
C LYS A 65 23.23 13.25 -38.74
N GLU A 66 23.47 14.56 -38.66
CA GLU A 66 24.87 15.10 -38.64
C GLU A 66 25.59 14.73 -37.35
N GLY A 67 26.93 14.56 -37.45
CA GLY A 67 27.77 14.33 -36.28
C GLY A 67 27.87 12.88 -35.78
N LEU A 68 27.28 11.92 -36.48
CA LEU A 68 27.44 10.49 -36.21
C LEU A 68 28.77 10.00 -36.76
N ASN A 69 29.50 9.17 -35.98
CA ASN A 69 30.62 8.43 -36.51
C ASN A 69 30.14 7.20 -37.30
N ASP A 70 30.99 6.69 -38.22
CA ASP A 70 30.65 5.55 -39.07
C ASP A 70 30.26 4.31 -38.29
N GLN A 71 30.84 4.09 -37.12
CA GLN A 71 30.52 2.96 -36.25
C GLN A 71 29.09 3.09 -35.66
N ALA A 72 28.74 4.25 -35.09
CA ALA A 72 27.41 4.49 -34.53
C ALA A 72 26.31 4.44 -35.62
N PHE A 73 26.63 4.92 -36.84
CA PHE A 73 25.72 4.81 -37.96
C PHE A 73 25.46 3.33 -38.33
N LYS A 74 26.51 2.53 -38.44
CA LYS A 74 26.37 1.09 -38.75
C LYS A 74 25.64 0.33 -37.68
N GLU A 75 26.04 0.50 -36.42
CA GLU A 75 25.40 -0.15 -35.27
C GLU A 75 23.95 0.28 -35.10
N GLY A 76 23.64 1.57 -35.29
CA GLY A 76 22.25 2.08 -35.27
C GLY A 76 21.38 1.43 -36.33
N GLY A 77 21.90 1.26 -37.55
CA GLY A 77 21.23 0.55 -38.64
C GLY A 77 20.98 -0.94 -38.33
N GLU A 78 22.00 -1.61 -37.73
CA GLU A 78 21.88 -2.99 -37.27
C GLU A 78 20.83 -3.13 -36.15
N ILE A 79 20.80 -2.16 -35.21
CA ILE A 79 19.78 -2.11 -34.16
C ILE A 79 18.39 -2.00 -34.79
N LEU A 80 18.13 -0.99 -35.62
CA LEU A 80 16.85 -0.77 -36.28
C LEU A 80 16.37 -2.01 -37.05
N SER A 81 17.28 -2.68 -37.77
CA SER A 81 16.99 -3.88 -38.55
C SER A 81 16.68 -5.11 -37.66
N SER A 82 17.16 -5.12 -36.42
CA SER A 82 16.96 -6.22 -35.46
C SER A 82 15.74 -6.06 -34.56
N LEU A 83 15.07 -4.90 -34.61
CA LEU A 83 13.87 -4.66 -33.82
C LEU A 83 12.68 -5.36 -34.45
N GLU A 84 12.00 -6.17 -33.69
CA GLU A 84 10.85 -6.96 -34.12
C GLU A 84 9.64 -6.72 -33.20
N SER A 85 8.44 -6.88 -33.74
CA SER A 85 7.21 -6.83 -32.96
C SER A 85 7.08 -8.08 -32.08
N ASP A 86 6.95 -7.89 -30.78
CA ASP A 86 6.64 -8.96 -29.83
C ASP A 86 5.18 -8.85 -29.35
N SER A 87 4.32 -9.69 -29.91
CA SER A 87 2.90 -9.76 -29.53
C SER A 87 2.63 -10.63 -28.30
N ASN A 88 3.61 -11.34 -27.77
CA ASN A 88 3.43 -12.31 -26.69
C ASN A 88 3.66 -11.72 -25.29
N THR A 89 4.40 -10.61 -25.19
CA THR A 89 4.69 -9.97 -23.91
C THR A 89 3.48 -9.20 -23.42
N LYS A 90 3.04 -9.49 -22.17
CA LYS A 90 1.94 -8.76 -21.53
C LYS A 90 2.32 -7.31 -21.30
N LEU A 91 1.43 -6.41 -21.64
CA LEU A 91 1.64 -4.95 -21.52
C LEU A 91 1.96 -4.54 -20.10
N ASP A 92 1.24 -5.04 -19.10
CA ASP A 92 1.44 -4.68 -17.70
C ASP A 92 2.83 -5.09 -17.21
N TRP A 93 3.27 -6.31 -17.51
CA TRP A 93 4.63 -6.75 -17.19
C TRP A 93 5.70 -5.87 -17.84
N LEU A 94 5.47 -5.48 -19.09
CA LEU A 94 6.41 -4.63 -19.84
C LEU A 94 6.48 -3.22 -19.25
N LEU A 95 5.36 -2.65 -18.83
CA LEU A 95 5.30 -1.38 -18.12
C LEU A 95 6.06 -1.44 -16.80
N ASP A 96 5.81 -2.46 -15.97
CA ASP A 96 6.50 -2.66 -14.69
C ASP A 96 8.02 -2.78 -14.87
N GLN A 97 8.48 -3.57 -15.86
CA GLN A 97 9.91 -3.73 -16.14
C GLN A 97 10.55 -2.44 -16.65
N THR A 98 9.83 -1.67 -17.46
CA THR A 98 10.34 -0.39 -17.98
C THR A 98 10.37 0.67 -16.89
N GLU A 99 9.37 0.72 -16.03
CA GLU A 99 9.36 1.62 -14.87
C GLU A 99 10.55 1.34 -13.96
N LYS A 100 10.77 0.07 -13.61
CA LYS A 100 11.92 -0.35 -12.82
C LYS A 100 13.25 0.03 -13.49
N PHE A 101 13.37 -0.17 -14.79
CA PHE A 101 14.54 0.26 -15.56
C PHE A 101 14.75 1.78 -15.44
N CYS A 102 13.72 2.59 -15.60
CA CYS A 102 13.81 4.05 -15.48
C CYS A 102 14.21 4.47 -14.06
N GLN A 103 13.63 3.84 -13.01
CA GLN A 103 13.96 4.09 -11.61
C GLN A 103 15.43 3.77 -11.31
N ASP A 104 15.91 2.57 -11.71
CA ASP A 104 17.29 2.13 -11.51
C ASP A 104 18.29 3.06 -12.21
N LYS A 105 17.98 3.49 -13.45
CA LYS A 105 18.83 4.41 -14.21
C LYS A 105 18.79 5.82 -13.66
N ALA A 106 17.64 6.34 -13.30
CA ALA A 106 17.52 7.65 -12.67
C ALA A 106 18.32 7.73 -11.38
N LEU A 107 18.18 6.72 -10.51
CA LEU A 107 18.94 6.63 -9.25
C LEU A 107 20.45 6.52 -9.50
N TYR A 108 20.88 5.69 -10.45
CA TYR A 108 22.29 5.57 -10.83
C TYR A 108 22.87 6.91 -11.28
N LEU A 109 22.19 7.61 -12.19
CA LEU A 109 22.63 8.92 -12.68
C LEU A 109 22.68 9.97 -11.58
N ALA A 110 21.67 9.98 -10.68
CA ALA A 110 21.61 10.89 -9.54
C ALA A 110 22.77 10.65 -8.56
N ILE A 111 23.15 9.40 -8.30
CA ILE A 111 24.31 9.05 -7.48
C ILE A 111 25.59 9.50 -8.15
N MET A 112 25.77 9.22 -9.45
CA MET A 112 26.96 9.65 -10.20
C MET A 112 27.11 11.17 -10.23
N GLN A 113 26.01 11.90 -10.42
CA GLN A 113 25.98 13.35 -10.36
C GLN A 113 26.33 13.86 -8.96
N SER A 114 25.79 13.21 -7.90
CA SER A 114 26.10 13.56 -6.51
C SER A 114 27.57 13.39 -6.18
N ILE A 115 28.19 12.29 -6.63
CA ILE A 115 29.63 12.06 -6.47
C ILE A 115 30.43 13.16 -7.17
N LYS A 116 30.08 13.50 -8.42
CA LYS A 116 30.72 14.57 -9.17
C LYS A 116 30.65 15.92 -8.45
N ILE A 117 29.48 16.27 -7.89
CA ILE A 117 29.27 17.49 -7.07
C ILE A 117 30.16 17.47 -5.81
N MET A 118 30.36 16.29 -5.21
CA MET A 118 31.22 16.17 -4.03
C MET A 118 32.72 16.33 -4.35
N ASP A 119 33.18 15.81 -5.49
CA ASP A 119 34.58 15.79 -5.89
C ASP A 119 35.06 17.11 -6.51
N GLU A 120 34.18 17.85 -7.18
CA GLU A 120 34.54 19.12 -7.82
C GLU A 120 34.63 20.26 -6.79
N LYS A 121 35.84 20.85 -6.62
CA LYS A 121 36.06 21.99 -5.70
C LYS A 121 35.36 23.28 -6.12
N ASN A 122 34.91 23.38 -7.38
CA ASN A 122 34.21 24.55 -7.97
C ASN A 122 32.97 24.10 -8.74
N ALA A 123 32.17 23.19 -8.17
CA ALA A 123 30.93 22.75 -8.81
C ALA A 123 29.95 23.92 -8.97
N ALA A 124 29.41 24.08 -10.16
CA ALA A 124 28.34 25.05 -10.45
C ALA A 124 27.08 24.75 -9.64
N ILE A 125 26.97 23.54 -9.09
CA ILE A 125 25.84 23.06 -8.30
C ILE A 125 26.28 22.87 -6.85
N SER A 126 25.51 23.45 -5.92
CA SER A 126 25.77 23.36 -4.48
C SER A 126 25.60 21.93 -3.95
N LYS A 127 26.43 21.51 -2.97
CA LYS A 127 26.25 20.23 -2.26
C LYS A 127 24.88 20.13 -1.59
N GLY A 128 24.23 21.24 -1.25
CA GLY A 128 22.88 21.29 -0.73
C GLY A 128 21.78 20.83 -1.71
N SER A 129 22.10 20.72 -3.01
CA SER A 129 21.16 20.23 -4.03
C SER A 129 21.12 18.68 -4.12
N ILE A 130 22.08 17.97 -3.53
CA ILE A 130 22.15 16.51 -3.57
C ILE A 130 20.86 15.82 -3.06
N PRO A 131 20.26 16.23 -1.92
CA PRO A 131 19.01 15.63 -1.48
C PRO A 131 17.88 15.76 -2.50
N GLY A 132 17.75 16.93 -3.16
CA GLY A 132 16.77 17.15 -4.21
C GLY A 132 16.99 16.24 -5.41
N ILE A 133 18.22 16.14 -5.90
CA ILE A 133 18.60 15.28 -7.04
C ILE A 133 18.23 13.79 -6.76
N LEU A 134 18.49 13.33 -5.54
CA LEU A 134 18.14 11.96 -5.13
C LEU A 134 16.63 11.79 -4.96
N THR A 135 15.94 12.77 -4.40
CA THR A 135 14.48 12.74 -4.24
C THR A 135 13.78 12.70 -5.59
N ASP A 136 14.21 13.50 -6.55
CA ASP A 136 13.66 13.52 -7.91
C ASP A 136 13.86 12.17 -8.62
N ALA A 137 15.02 11.56 -8.42
CA ALA A 137 15.31 10.24 -8.99
C ALA A 137 14.46 9.12 -8.37
N LEU A 138 14.19 9.19 -7.06
CA LEU A 138 13.33 8.26 -6.35
C LEU A 138 11.84 8.47 -6.67
N GLY A 139 11.47 9.66 -7.15
CA GLY A 139 10.11 10.01 -7.54
C GLY A 139 9.71 9.56 -8.95
N VAL A 140 10.59 8.89 -9.71
CA VAL A 140 10.25 8.38 -11.04
C VAL A 140 9.20 7.27 -10.92
N SER A 141 8.00 7.52 -11.45
CA SER A 141 6.89 6.58 -11.48
C SER A 141 6.10 6.75 -12.76
N PHE A 142 5.60 5.64 -13.30
CA PHE A 142 4.70 5.62 -14.47
C PHE A 142 3.23 5.78 -14.07
N ASP A 143 2.99 6.26 -12.85
CA ASP A 143 1.63 6.59 -12.46
C ASP A 143 1.06 7.63 -13.42
N THR A 144 0.19 7.15 -14.31
CA THR A 144 -0.50 7.97 -15.30
C THR A 144 -1.72 8.68 -14.70
N HIS A 145 -2.04 8.35 -13.44
CA HIS A 145 -3.17 8.97 -12.74
C HIS A 145 -2.73 10.31 -12.13
N ILE A 146 -2.46 11.29 -13.01
CA ILE A 146 -2.09 12.66 -12.63
C ILE A 146 -3.26 13.49 -12.06
N GLY A 147 -4.27 12.81 -11.55
CA GLY A 147 -5.48 13.42 -11.02
C GLY A 147 -6.70 13.12 -11.90
N HIS A 148 -7.81 13.67 -11.50
CA HIS A 148 -9.11 13.51 -12.14
C HIS A 148 -9.45 14.79 -12.88
N ASP A 149 -9.59 14.75 -14.22
CA ASP A 149 -10.09 15.90 -14.97
C ASP A 149 -11.59 16.08 -14.67
N PHE A 150 -11.90 17.17 -14.01
CA PHE A 150 -13.24 17.36 -13.50
C PHE A 150 -14.32 17.45 -14.59
N LEU A 151 -13.99 17.89 -15.78
CA LEU A 151 -14.95 18.03 -16.88
C LEU A 151 -14.92 16.80 -17.80
N ASP A 152 -13.74 16.35 -18.18
CA ASP A 152 -13.59 15.25 -19.15
C ASP A 152 -13.92 13.88 -18.54
N ASP A 153 -13.64 13.66 -17.24
CA ASP A 153 -13.94 12.39 -16.55
C ASP A 153 -15.34 12.38 -15.90
N SER A 154 -16.29 13.14 -16.42
CA SER A 154 -17.66 13.23 -15.88
C SER A 154 -18.39 11.90 -15.87
N ASP A 155 -18.17 11.05 -16.87
CA ASP A 155 -18.81 9.74 -17.01
C ASP A 155 -18.29 8.77 -15.94
N GLU A 156 -16.98 8.78 -15.63
CA GLU A 156 -16.40 7.97 -14.56
C GLU A 156 -16.96 8.36 -13.20
N ARG A 157 -17.17 9.67 -12.96
CA ARG A 157 -17.80 10.15 -11.72
C ARG A 157 -19.24 9.73 -11.62
N TYR A 158 -19.99 9.78 -12.73
CA TYR A 158 -21.37 9.35 -12.76
C TYR A 158 -21.49 7.86 -12.42
N GLU A 159 -20.64 7.02 -12.99
CA GLU A 159 -20.56 5.59 -12.66
C GLU A 159 -20.19 5.37 -11.19
N PHE A 160 -19.23 6.15 -10.66
CA PHE A 160 -18.85 6.10 -9.24
C PHE A 160 -20.05 6.41 -8.32
N TYR A 161 -20.85 7.44 -8.63
CA TYR A 161 -22.02 7.79 -7.82
C TYR A 161 -23.11 6.71 -7.82
N HIS A 162 -23.17 5.90 -8.87
CA HIS A 162 -24.19 4.84 -9.02
C HIS A 162 -23.66 3.46 -8.64
N ARG A 163 -22.32 3.34 -8.47
CA ARG A 163 -21.71 2.11 -8.00
C ARG A 163 -21.95 1.96 -6.50
N LYS A 164 -22.51 0.81 -6.09
CA LYS A 164 -22.57 0.48 -4.66
C LYS A 164 -21.14 0.27 -4.16
N GLU A 165 -20.69 1.15 -3.29
CA GLU A 165 -19.41 1.02 -2.61
C GLU A 165 -19.36 -0.29 -1.83
N LYS A 166 -18.31 -1.09 -2.03
CA LYS A 166 -18.07 -2.29 -1.23
C LYS A 166 -17.75 -1.86 0.20
N ARG A 167 -18.60 -2.24 1.14
CA ARG A 167 -18.41 -1.98 2.57
C ARG A 167 -18.32 -3.29 3.32
N ILE A 168 -17.52 -3.32 4.36
CA ILE A 168 -17.37 -4.48 5.23
C ILE A 168 -18.27 -4.28 6.42
N PRO A 169 -19.37 -5.04 6.52
CA PRO A 169 -20.35 -4.85 7.59
C PRO A 169 -19.80 -5.38 8.92
N PHE A 170 -20.14 -4.67 9.99
CA PHE A 170 -20.01 -5.19 11.35
C PHE A 170 -20.99 -6.33 11.61
N ASP A 171 -20.74 -7.08 12.68
CA ASP A 171 -21.72 -8.04 13.22
C ASP A 171 -22.69 -7.38 14.21
N LEU A 172 -22.75 -6.07 14.19
CA LEU A 172 -23.58 -5.23 15.04
C LEU A 172 -24.43 -4.33 14.13
N ASP A 173 -25.74 -4.58 14.10
CA ASP A 173 -26.67 -3.87 13.22
C ASP A 173 -26.63 -2.35 13.39
N TYR A 174 -26.52 -1.89 14.64
CA TYR A 174 -26.45 -0.46 14.93
C TYR A 174 -25.24 0.22 14.28
N PHE A 175 -24.06 -0.42 14.30
CA PHE A 175 -22.88 0.10 13.60
C PHE A 175 -23.10 0.13 12.08
N ASN A 176 -23.78 -0.85 11.53
CA ASN A 176 -24.10 -0.87 10.10
C ASN A 176 -25.05 0.28 9.70
N VAL A 177 -25.98 0.65 10.58
CA VAL A 177 -26.86 1.81 10.36
C VAL A 177 -26.03 3.11 10.37
N ILE A 178 -25.19 3.33 11.39
CA ILE A 178 -24.35 4.53 11.51
C ILE A 178 -23.37 4.65 10.35
N THR A 179 -22.72 3.54 9.95
CA THR A 179 -21.70 3.52 8.91
C THR A 179 -22.29 3.32 7.52
N ASN A 180 -23.61 3.34 7.37
CA ASN A 180 -24.30 3.16 6.10
C ASN A 180 -23.91 1.85 5.38
N GLY A 181 -23.83 0.76 6.14
CA GLY A 181 -23.56 -0.59 5.65
C GLY A 181 -22.20 -1.18 6.00
N GLY A 182 -21.39 -0.49 6.80
CA GLY A 182 -20.10 -0.99 7.25
C GLY A 182 -18.91 -0.08 6.91
N LEU A 183 -17.71 -0.62 7.03
CA LEU A 183 -16.46 0.09 6.79
C LEU A 183 -16.14 0.15 5.29
N PRO A 184 -15.95 1.34 4.72
CA PRO A 184 -15.45 1.47 3.34
C PRO A 184 -13.95 1.15 3.25
N ASN A 185 -13.49 0.78 2.06
CA ASN A 185 -12.06 0.63 1.79
C ASN A 185 -11.31 1.95 1.99
N LYS A 186 -9.99 1.87 2.13
CA LYS A 186 -9.07 3.04 2.27
C LYS A 186 -9.31 3.87 3.52
N THR A 187 -9.84 3.27 4.58
CA THR A 187 -10.16 3.96 5.84
C THR A 187 -9.38 3.42 7.03
N LEU A 188 -9.10 4.31 7.99
CA LEU A 188 -8.61 3.99 9.31
C LEU A 188 -9.73 4.17 10.35
N ASN A 189 -10.04 3.09 11.05
CA ASN A 189 -11.16 3.01 11.98
C ASN A 189 -10.63 2.70 13.38
N ILE A 190 -11.01 3.47 14.39
CA ILE A 190 -10.40 3.41 15.71
C ILE A 190 -11.44 3.15 16.80
N ALA A 191 -11.24 2.07 17.55
CA ALA A 191 -11.95 1.80 18.80
C ALA A 191 -11.24 2.50 19.96
N LEU A 192 -11.91 3.41 20.63
CA LEU A 192 -11.42 4.09 21.81
C LEU A 192 -11.96 3.36 23.06
N ALA A 193 -11.07 2.93 23.96
CA ALA A 193 -11.51 2.24 25.18
C ALA A 193 -10.49 2.34 26.32
N GLY A 194 -10.98 2.29 27.52
CA GLY A 194 -10.15 2.17 28.72
C GLY A 194 -9.38 0.84 28.77
N THR A 195 -8.42 0.76 29.70
CA THR A 195 -7.71 -0.49 29.96
C THR A 195 -8.69 -1.51 30.56
N GLY A 196 -8.71 -2.74 30.03
CA GLY A 196 -9.59 -3.80 30.52
C GLY A 196 -11.04 -3.77 30.01
N VAL A 197 -11.46 -2.73 29.28
CA VAL A 197 -12.84 -2.60 28.75
C VAL A 197 -13.15 -3.60 27.62
N GLY A 198 -12.14 -4.24 27.03
CA GLY A 198 -12.38 -5.29 26.03
C GLY A 198 -12.02 -4.93 24.59
N LYS A 199 -11.09 -3.99 24.35
CA LYS A 199 -10.63 -3.62 22.99
C LYS A 199 -10.28 -4.82 22.12
N SER A 200 -9.38 -5.68 22.61
CA SER A 200 -8.94 -6.87 21.89
C SER A 200 -10.06 -7.89 21.69
N LEU A 201 -10.97 -8.02 22.68
CA LEU A 201 -12.14 -8.91 22.56
C LEU A 201 -13.08 -8.43 21.45
N PHE A 202 -13.36 -7.13 21.41
CA PHE A 202 -14.18 -6.55 20.33
C PHE A 202 -13.54 -6.78 18.96
N MET A 203 -12.23 -6.54 18.82
CA MET A 203 -11.55 -6.77 17.54
C MET A 203 -11.51 -8.26 17.16
N CYS A 204 -11.31 -9.17 18.12
CA CYS A 204 -11.38 -10.62 17.90
C CYS A 204 -12.78 -11.05 17.44
N HIS A 205 -13.85 -10.51 18.07
CA HIS A 205 -15.23 -10.75 17.66
C HIS A 205 -15.48 -10.29 16.21
N CYS A 206 -15.10 -9.06 15.88
CA CYS A 206 -15.24 -8.53 14.52
C CYS A 206 -14.44 -9.35 13.48
N ALA A 207 -13.24 -9.78 13.84
CA ALA A 207 -12.40 -10.63 12.98
C ALA A 207 -13.05 -12.00 12.72
N ALA A 208 -13.62 -12.63 13.76
CA ALA A 208 -14.35 -13.89 13.67
C ALA A 208 -15.61 -13.75 12.80
N ALA A 209 -16.37 -12.66 12.98
CA ALA A 209 -17.55 -12.36 12.20
C ALA A 209 -17.23 -12.14 10.72
N ASN A 210 -16.16 -11.42 10.42
CA ASN A 210 -15.70 -11.19 9.05
C ASN A 210 -15.23 -12.49 8.38
N LEU A 211 -14.48 -13.34 9.09
CA LEU A 211 -14.12 -14.68 8.61
C LEU A 211 -15.37 -15.50 8.28
N SER A 212 -16.39 -15.47 9.15
CA SER A 212 -17.65 -16.19 8.96
C SER A 212 -18.45 -15.71 7.74
N LYS A 213 -18.24 -14.45 7.34
CA LYS A 213 -18.80 -13.84 6.11
C LYS A 213 -18.00 -14.16 4.84
N GLY A 214 -16.93 -14.96 4.95
CA GLY A 214 -16.09 -15.38 3.83
C GLY A 214 -14.97 -14.41 3.46
N LEU A 215 -14.67 -13.43 4.31
CA LEU A 215 -13.63 -12.43 4.07
C LEU A 215 -12.25 -12.96 4.49
N ASN A 216 -11.22 -12.47 3.81
CA ASN A 216 -9.83 -12.65 4.22
C ASN A 216 -9.46 -11.61 5.28
N VAL A 217 -9.08 -12.08 6.45
CA VAL A 217 -8.78 -11.23 7.61
C VAL A 217 -7.32 -11.36 8.00
N LEU A 218 -6.62 -10.24 8.12
CA LEU A 218 -5.30 -10.18 8.74
C LEU A 218 -5.42 -9.52 10.11
N TYR A 219 -5.01 -10.23 11.15
CA TYR A 219 -4.96 -9.71 12.51
C TYR A 219 -3.50 -9.58 12.94
N ILE A 220 -3.06 -8.37 13.22
CA ILE A 220 -1.71 -8.07 13.70
C ILE A 220 -1.82 -7.71 15.19
N THR A 221 -1.12 -8.44 16.03
CA THR A 221 -1.04 -8.16 17.47
C THR A 221 0.36 -7.70 17.86
N LEU A 222 0.44 -6.65 18.69
CA LEU A 222 1.67 -6.15 19.29
C LEU A 222 1.61 -6.20 20.83
N GLU A 223 0.45 -6.58 21.40
CA GLU A 223 0.21 -6.63 22.83
C GLU A 223 0.18 -8.07 23.36
N MET A 224 -0.47 -8.96 22.62
CA MET A 224 -0.71 -10.33 23.03
C MET A 224 -0.09 -11.34 22.09
N ALA A 225 0.26 -12.53 22.61
CA ALA A 225 0.71 -13.65 21.78
C ALA A 225 -0.37 -14.07 20.76
N GLU A 226 0.07 -14.52 19.59
CA GLU A 226 -0.84 -14.93 18.50
C GLU A 226 -1.76 -16.09 18.91
N GLU A 227 -1.30 -16.97 19.80
CA GLU A 227 -2.11 -18.07 20.35
C GLU A 227 -3.25 -17.55 21.22
N ARG A 228 -3.03 -16.48 22.00
CA ARG A 228 -4.06 -15.89 22.85
C ARG A 228 -5.12 -15.14 22.05
N ILE A 229 -4.72 -14.54 20.94
CA ILE A 229 -5.68 -13.98 19.98
C ILE A 229 -6.49 -15.10 19.31
N ALA A 230 -5.81 -16.17 18.87
CA ALA A 230 -6.47 -17.34 18.28
C ALA A 230 -7.47 -18.00 19.24
N GLU A 231 -7.12 -18.14 20.52
CA GLU A 231 -8.00 -18.65 21.58
C GLU A 231 -9.31 -17.85 21.68
N ARG A 232 -9.24 -16.51 21.68
CA ARG A 232 -10.43 -15.63 21.72
C ARG A 232 -11.27 -15.74 20.45
N ILE A 233 -10.63 -15.85 19.29
CA ILE A 233 -11.32 -16.06 18.02
C ILE A 233 -11.98 -17.43 17.97
N ASP A 234 -11.29 -18.49 18.46
CA ASP A 234 -11.85 -19.84 18.57
C ASP A 234 -13.08 -19.86 19.49
N ALA A 235 -12.97 -19.24 20.68
CA ALA A 235 -14.10 -19.14 21.61
C ALA A 235 -15.35 -18.56 20.93
N ASN A 236 -15.16 -17.50 20.16
CA ASN A 236 -16.23 -16.83 19.42
C ASN A 236 -16.80 -17.74 18.30
N LEU A 237 -15.94 -18.28 17.42
CA LEU A 237 -16.35 -19.10 16.27
C LEU A 237 -16.99 -20.43 16.69
N LEU A 238 -16.50 -21.02 17.78
CA LEU A 238 -16.95 -22.32 18.26
C LEU A 238 -18.13 -22.21 19.23
N ASN A 239 -18.48 -20.97 19.65
CA ASN A 239 -19.47 -20.69 20.66
C ASN A 239 -19.20 -21.50 21.94
N VAL A 240 -18.04 -21.24 22.55
CA VAL A 240 -17.52 -21.90 23.77
C VAL A 240 -16.86 -20.81 24.60
N ALA A 241 -17.03 -20.86 25.91
CA ALA A 241 -16.32 -19.91 26.79
C ALA A 241 -14.81 -20.14 26.70
N VAL A 242 -14.01 -19.07 26.82
CA VAL A 242 -12.55 -19.17 26.73
C VAL A 242 -11.99 -20.19 27.72
N ASP A 243 -12.51 -20.17 28.93
CA ASP A 243 -12.08 -21.09 30.01
C ASP A 243 -12.45 -22.57 29.73
N GLU A 244 -13.45 -22.81 28.89
CA GLU A 244 -13.88 -24.15 28.52
C GLU A 244 -13.08 -24.73 27.35
N LEU A 245 -12.36 -23.91 26.59
CA LEU A 245 -11.58 -24.37 25.42
C LEU A 245 -10.51 -25.38 25.82
N GLU A 246 -9.84 -25.18 26.96
CA GLU A 246 -8.82 -26.08 27.47
C GLU A 246 -9.36 -27.48 27.80
N MET A 247 -10.62 -27.55 28.24
CA MET A 247 -11.30 -28.81 28.58
C MET A 247 -12.00 -29.47 27.41
N LEU A 248 -12.04 -28.82 26.24
CA LEU A 248 -12.77 -29.29 25.10
C LEU A 248 -12.10 -30.55 24.49
N PRO A 249 -12.82 -31.70 24.41
CA PRO A 249 -12.25 -32.88 23.77
C PRO A 249 -11.81 -32.61 22.33
N LYS A 250 -10.63 -33.11 21.94
CA LYS A 250 -10.05 -32.90 20.60
C LYS A 250 -11.02 -33.23 19.46
N GLN A 251 -11.81 -34.30 19.59
CA GLN A 251 -12.80 -34.70 18.58
C GLN A 251 -13.90 -33.65 18.43
N THR A 252 -14.36 -33.06 19.55
CA THR A 252 -15.37 -32.00 19.55
C THR A 252 -14.83 -30.72 18.93
N TYR A 253 -13.59 -30.35 19.30
CA TYR A 253 -12.89 -29.23 18.71
C TYR A 253 -12.77 -29.38 17.19
N ASP A 254 -12.24 -30.51 16.70
CA ASP A 254 -12.08 -30.78 15.27
C ASP A 254 -13.42 -30.75 14.52
N ALA A 255 -14.48 -31.31 15.10
CA ALA A 255 -15.81 -31.27 14.50
C ALA A 255 -16.36 -29.82 14.38
N LYS A 256 -16.13 -28.98 15.39
CA LYS A 256 -16.55 -27.58 15.38
C LYS A 256 -15.74 -26.79 14.34
N ILE A 257 -14.41 -26.94 14.30
CA ILE A 257 -13.51 -26.29 13.31
C ILE A 257 -13.88 -26.70 11.88
N ASN A 258 -14.17 -27.99 11.65
CA ASN A 258 -14.57 -28.44 10.32
C ASN A 258 -15.90 -27.79 9.87
N LYS A 259 -16.85 -27.61 10.76
CA LYS A 259 -18.09 -26.86 10.46
C LYS A 259 -17.81 -25.41 10.09
N VAL A 260 -16.84 -24.75 10.73
CA VAL A 260 -16.42 -23.39 10.37
C VAL A 260 -15.80 -23.40 8.96
N LYS A 261 -14.88 -24.35 8.69
CA LYS A 261 -14.24 -24.50 7.36
C LYS A 261 -15.25 -24.75 6.23
N GLU A 262 -16.32 -25.48 6.50
CA GLU A 262 -17.37 -25.75 5.52
C GLU A 262 -18.23 -24.51 5.22
N LYS A 263 -18.35 -23.60 6.18
CA LYS A 263 -19.20 -22.40 6.07
C LYS A 263 -18.51 -21.20 5.47
N THR A 264 -17.19 -21.11 5.52
CA THR A 264 -16.43 -19.96 5.03
C THR A 264 -15.39 -20.34 3.99
N GLN A 265 -15.25 -19.51 2.97
CA GLN A 265 -14.13 -19.55 2.02
C GLN A 265 -13.02 -18.57 2.39
N GLY A 266 -13.27 -17.71 3.37
CA GLY A 266 -12.31 -16.75 3.89
C GLY A 266 -11.16 -17.42 4.63
N LYS A 267 -10.09 -16.66 4.81
CA LYS A 267 -8.92 -17.04 5.60
C LYS A 267 -8.67 -15.99 6.67
N LEU A 268 -8.29 -16.42 7.87
CA LEU A 268 -7.84 -15.53 8.92
C LEU A 268 -6.40 -15.87 9.27
N ILE A 269 -5.53 -14.87 9.24
CA ILE A 269 -4.12 -14.98 9.61
C ILE A 269 -3.88 -14.07 10.81
N VAL A 270 -3.37 -14.62 11.90
CA VAL A 270 -2.89 -13.87 13.06
C VAL A 270 -1.38 -13.78 12.97
N LYS A 271 -0.83 -12.59 13.18
CA LYS A 271 0.62 -12.35 13.20
C LYS A 271 1.00 -11.51 14.41
N GLU A 272 1.87 -12.08 15.25
CA GLU A 272 2.46 -11.39 16.39
C GLU A 272 3.71 -10.62 15.99
N TYR A 273 3.86 -9.43 16.55
CA TYR A 273 5.10 -8.67 16.62
C TYR A 273 5.38 -8.26 18.07
N PRO A 274 6.64 -8.24 18.49
CA PRO A 274 6.96 -7.71 19.82
C PRO A 274 6.52 -6.24 19.94
N THR A 275 6.10 -5.87 21.14
CA THR A 275 5.68 -4.49 21.46
C THR A 275 6.74 -3.48 21.05
N ALA A 276 6.33 -2.40 20.40
CA ALA A 276 7.20 -1.33 19.92
C ALA A 276 8.33 -1.79 18.98
N CYS A 277 8.12 -2.88 18.21
CA CYS A 277 9.10 -3.39 17.25
C CYS A 277 8.61 -3.39 15.79
N ALA A 278 7.35 -3.07 15.54
CA ALA A 278 6.79 -3.07 14.20
C ALA A 278 5.92 -1.85 13.92
N GLY A 279 5.91 -1.42 12.68
CA GLY A 279 5.09 -0.32 12.17
C GLY A 279 4.72 -0.53 10.69
N SER A 280 4.26 0.52 10.03
CA SER A 280 3.76 0.49 8.65
C SER A 280 4.71 -0.20 7.66
N ALA A 281 6.03 0.00 7.77
CA ALA A 281 7.03 -0.63 6.92
C ALA A 281 7.07 -2.16 7.09
N ASN A 282 7.00 -2.65 8.34
CA ASN A 282 6.97 -4.08 8.64
C ASN A 282 5.65 -4.71 8.15
N PHE A 283 4.53 -3.99 8.28
CA PHE A 283 3.22 -4.48 7.84
C PHE A 283 3.15 -4.57 6.31
N ARG A 284 3.74 -3.60 5.60
CA ARG A 284 3.88 -3.65 4.13
C ARG A 284 4.70 -4.86 3.70
N HIS A 285 5.81 -5.13 4.38
CA HIS A 285 6.62 -6.32 4.10
C HIS A 285 5.82 -7.61 4.32
N LEU A 286 5.09 -7.72 5.44
CA LEU A 286 4.23 -8.86 5.74
C LEU A 286 3.16 -9.07 4.67
N LEU A 287 2.47 -8.00 4.24
CA LEU A 287 1.44 -8.08 3.20
C LEU A 287 2.01 -8.62 1.87
N ASN A 288 3.18 -8.13 1.46
CA ASN A 288 3.87 -8.63 0.27
C ASN A 288 4.27 -10.10 0.40
N GLU A 289 4.79 -10.52 1.57
CA GLU A 289 5.12 -11.92 1.82
C GLU A 289 3.89 -12.84 1.78
N LEU A 290 2.78 -12.41 2.39
CA LEU A 290 1.52 -13.14 2.38
C LEU A 290 0.96 -13.29 0.96
N LYS A 291 1.03 -12.23 0.16
CA LYS A 291 0.63 -12.27 -1.25
C LYS A 291 1.46 -13.28 -2.04
N ILE A 292 2.79 -13.21 -1.92
CA ILE A 292 3.71 -14.07 -2.70
C ILE A 292 3.68 -15.53 -2.21
N LYS A 293 3.79 -15.76 -0.87
CA LYS A 293 3.99 -17.10 -0.31
C LYS A 293 2.69 -17.87 -0.10
N ARG A 294 1.58 -17.20 0.15
CA ARG A 294 0.29 -17.80 0.52
C ARG A 294 -0.85 -17.48 -0.43
N ASN A 295 -0.60 -16.66 -1.45
CA ASN A 295 -1.64 -16.09 -2.32
C ASN A 295 -2.79 -15.52 -1.47
N PHE A 296 -2.43 -14.70 -0.47
CA PHE A 296 -3.35 -14.13 0.49
C PHE A 296 -3.30 -12.61 0.40
N GLU A 297 -4.45 -12.02 0.11
CA GLU A 297 -4.69 -10.58 0.15
C GLU A 297 -5.85 -10.37 1.12
N PRO A 298 -5.68 -9.56 2.18
CA PRO A 298 -6.73 -9.31 3.14
C PRO A 298 -7.80 -8.39 2.57
N ASP A 299 -9.07 -8.63 2.93
CA ASP A 299 -10.18 -7.69 2.74
C ASP A 299 -10.23 -6.66 3.88
N ILE A 300 -9.71 -6.99 5.06
CA ILE A 300 -9.66 -6.14 6.25
C ILE A 300 -8.44 -6.47 7.10
N ILE A 301 -7.85 -5.45 7.74
CA ILE A 301 -6.70 -5.59 8.64
C ILE A 301 -7.07 -5.08 10.03
N TYR A 302 -6.82 -5.90 11.05
CA TYR A 302 -6.89 -5.53 12.47
C TYR A 302 -5.48 -5.32 13.00
N ILE A 303 -5.25 -4.23 13.76
CA ILE A 303 -3.96 -3.92 14.39
C ILE A 303 -4.17 -3.63 15.88
N ASP A 304 -3.73 -4.51 16.74
CA ASP A 304 -3.92 -4.45 18.19
C ASP A 304 -2.60 -4.12 18.89
N TYR A 305 -2.37 -2.85 19.25
CA TYR A 305 -3.08 -1.61 19.00
C TYR A 305 -2.15 -0.47 18.61
N LEU A 306 -2.70 0.62 18.11
CA LEU A 306 -1.99 1.71 17.43
C LEU A 306 -0.87 2.33 18.27
N ASN A 307 -1.09 2.63 19.55
CA ASN A 307 -0.13 3.39 20.38
C ASN A 307 1.20 2.66 20.62
N ILE A 308 1.25 1.34 20.44
CA ILE A 308 2.47 0.54 20.61
C ILE A 308 3.12 0.15 19.26
N CYS A 309 2.66 0.72 18.16
CA CYS A 309 3.33 0.62 16.87
C CYS A 309 4.55 1.55 16.80
N LEU A 310 5.47 1.25 15.88
CA LEU A 310 6.56 2.14 15.50
C LEU A 310 6.12 3.07 14.37
N SER A 311 6.65 4.30 14.38
CA SER A 311 6.60 5.17 13.22
C SER A 311 7.87 5.01 12.39
N SER A 312 7.72 4.94 11.06
CA SER A 312 8.85 4.95 10.13
C SER A 312 9.48 6.33 9.96
N ARG A 313 8.74 7.39 10.32
CA ARG A 313 9.14 8.80 10.21
C ARG A 313 9.86 9.33 11.46
N ILE A 314 9.62 8.73 12.62
CA ILE A 314 10.14 9.20 13.91
C ILE A 314 11.15 8.17 14.46
N LYS A 315 12.39 8.59 14.64
CA LYS A 315 13.44 7.71 15.19
C LYS A 315 13.12 7.32 16.64
N HIS A 316 13.32 6.04 16.95
CA HIS A 316 13.19 5.52 18.31
C HIS A 316 14.14 6.28 19.26
N GLY A 317 13.61 6.77 20.39
CA GLY A 317 14.39 7.58 21.36
C GLY A 317 14.49 9.08 21.02
N ALA A 318 13.87 9.56 19.94
CA ALA A 318 13.73 10.99 19.74
C ALA A 318 12.87 11.60 20.86
N ASN A 319 13.26 12.79 21.34
CA ASN A 319 12.50 13.52 22.35
C ASN A 319 11.25 14.15 21.71
N VAL A 320 10.31 13.29 21.29
CA VAL A 320 9.07 13.66 20.60
C VAL A 320 7.91 13.42 21.56
N ASN A 321 7.00 14.37 21.60
CA ASN A 321 5.75 14.25 22.34
C ASN A 321 4.95 13.04 21.85
N SER A 322 4.34 12.28 22.75
CA SER A 322 3.45 11.14 22.44
C SER A 322 2.35 11.50 21.46
N TYR A 323 1.79 12.71 21.55
CA TYR A 323 0.85 13.28 20.56
C TYR A 323 1.37 13.18 19.12
N THR A 324 2.59 13.67 18.88
CA THR A 324 3.18 13.68 17.53
C THR A 324 3.48 12.27 17.05
N LEU A 325 3.89 11.38 17.96
CA LEU A 325 4.16 9.98 17.64
C LEU A 325 2.88 9.25 17.23
N VAL A 326 1.82 9.34 18.02
CA VAL A 326 0.52 8.69 17.76
C VAL A 326 -0.10 9.20 16.46
N LYS A 327 -0.03 10.52 16.22
CA LYS A 327 -0.47 11.12 14.97
C LYS A 327 0.31 10.57 13.76
N ALA A 328 1.64 10.49 13.84
CA ALA A 328 2.47 9.97 12.76
C ALA A 328 2.15 8.50 12.45
N ILE A 329 1.96 7.67 13.47
CA ILE A 329 1.55 6.27 13.33
C ILE A 329 0.18 6.18 12.64
N ALA A 330 -0.81 6.98 13.09
CA ALA A 330 -2.14 6.99 12.49
C ALA A 330 -2.11 7.38 11.00
N GLU A 331 -1.35 8.42 10.65
CA GLU A 331 -1.17 8.83 9.25
C GLU A 331 -0.50 7.74 8.40
N GLU A 332 0.48 7.03 8.97
CA GLU A 332 1.14 5.91 8.29
C GLU A 332 0.21 4.72 8.09
N LEU A 333 -0.61 4.37 9.09
CA LEU A 333 -1.60 3.30 8.97
C LEU A 333 -2.72 3.66 7.99
N ARG A 334 -3.17 4.92 7.99
CA ARG A 334 -4.13 5.40 7.00
C ARG A 334 -3.55 5.36 5.59
N GLY A 335 -2.27 5.73 5.43
CA GLY A 335 -1.55 5.58 4.17
C GLY A 335 -1.50 4.12 3.70
N LEU A 336 -1.26 3.18 4.62
CA LEU A 336 -1.27 1.74 4.32
C LEU A 336 -2.68 1.25 3.87
N ALA A 337 -3.75 1.74 4.51
CA ALA A 337 -5.13 1.42 4.12
C ALA A 337 -5.43 1.87 2.68
N VAL A 338 -4.96 3.06 2.30
CA VAL A 338 -5.10 3.60 0.94
C VAL A 338 -4.28 2.79 -0.07
N GLU A 339 -3.03 2.46 0.25
CA GLU A 339 -2.10 1.72 -0.61
C GLU A 339 -2.63 0.32 -0.96
N TYR A 340 -3.22 -0.39 0.01
CA TYR A 340 -3.73 -1.75 -0.17
C TYR A 340 -5.23 -1.83 -0.45
N ASP A 341 -5.91 -0.68 -0.56
CA ASP A 341 -7.36 -0.59 -0.82
C ASP A 341 -8.22 -1.40 0.17
N VAL A 342 -7.89 -1.34 1.47
CA VAL A 342 -8.57 -2.09 2.53
C VAL A 342 -8.90 -1.18 3.73
N PRO A 343 -9.94 -1.46 4.52
CA PRO A 343 -10.11 -0.83 5.82
C PRO A 343 -9.13 -1.41 6.83
N ILE A 344 -8.56 -0.53 7.65
CA ILE A 344 -7.76 -0.89 8.83
C ILE A 344 -8.57 -0.54 10.07
N VAL A 345 -8.68 -1.49 10.99
CA VAL A 345 -9.29 -1.31 12.31
C VAL A 345 -8.18 -1.40 13.36
N SER A 346 -8.10 -0.40 14.21
CA SER A 346 -7.18 -0.42 15.34
C SER A 346 -7.86 0.11 16.61
N ALA A 347 -7.13 0.14 17.70
CA ALA A 347 -7.62 0.66 18.96
C ALA A 347 -6.66 1.69 19.54
N THR A 348 -7.19 2.52 20.43
CA THR A 348 -6.44 3.44 21.28
C THR A 348 -7.00 3.46 22.68
N GLN A 349 -6.23 3.97 23.63
CA GLN A 349 -6.66 4.08 25.01
C GLN A 349 -7.27 5.45 25.31
N THR A 350 -8.25 5.49 26.23
CA THR A 350 -8.78 6.75 26.78
C THR A 350 -7.81 7.39 27.76
N THR A 351 -7.94 8.70 28.02
CA THR A 351 -7.31 9.37 29.16
C THR A 351 -7.88 8.83 30.48
N ARG A 352 -7.18 9.11 31.58
CA ARG A 352 -7.68 8.75 32.94
C ARG A 352 -9.04 9.40 33.23
N GLY A 353 -9.32 10.59 32.68
CA GLY A 353 -10.61 11.28 32.84
C GLY A 353 -11.74 10.58 32.08
N GLY A 354 -11.48 10.10 30.86
CA GLY A 354 -12.45 9.39 30.05
C GLY A 354 -12.77 7.96 30.55
N TYR A 355 -11.93 7.40 31.42
CA TYR A 355 -12.17 6.04 31.97
C TYR A 355 -13.40 5.96 32.88
N SER A 356 -13.72 7.04 33.59
CA SER A 356 -14.85 7.09 34.53
C SER A 356 -16.06 7.85 33.98
N ASN A 357 -16.01 8.29 32.71
CA ASN A 357 -17.06 9.08 32.10
C ASN A 357 -17.88 8.22 31.15
N SER A 358 -19.21 8.20 31.35
CA SER A 358 -20.14 7.54 30.42
C SER A 358 -20.36 8.32 29.11
N ASP A 359 -19.90 9.57 29.04
CA ASP A 359 -19.97 10.42 27.86
C ASP A 359 -18.57 10.76 27.40
N VAL A 360 -17.96 9.81 26.66
CA VAL A 360 -16.56 9.92 26.17
C VAL A 360 -16.54 10.76 24.90
N GLY A 361 -15.88 11.92 24.97
CA GLY A 361 -15.68 12.82 23.84
C GLY A 361 -14.36 12.56 23.06
N LEU A 362 -14.18 13.25 21.96
CA LEU A 362 -12.93 13.18 21.17
C LEU A 362 -11.72 13.70 21.94
N GLU A 363 -11.93 14.57 22.94
CA GLU A 363 -10.94 15.09 23.88
C GLU A 363 -10.43 14.04 24.88
N ASP A 364 -11.16 12.96 25.08
CA ASP A 364 -10.80 11.87 25.98
C ASP A 364 -9.82 10.85 25.34
N THR A 365 -9.40 11.08 24.09
CA THR A 365 -8.33 10.28 23.51
C THR A 365 -7.04 10.50 24.26
N SER A 366 -6.48 9.43 24.84
CA SER A 366 -5.19 9.53 25.51
C SER A 366 -4.13 10.00 24.51
N GLU A 367 -3.44 11.07 24.88
CA GLU A 367 -2.25 11.57 24.21
C GLU A 367 -2.42 12.29 22.85
N SER A 368 -3.65 12.41 22.22
CA SER A 368 -3.63 12.99 20.88
C SER A 368 -4.97 13.50 20.32
N PHE A 369 -5.16 14.82 20.22
CA PHE A 369 -6.13 15.42 19.29
C PHE A 369 -5.83 15.14 17.81
N GLY A 370 -4.60 14.69 17.48
CA GLY A 370 -4.21 14.36 16.11
C GLY A 370 -4.82 13.05 15.61
N LEU A 371 -5.20 12.15 16.49
CA LEU A 371 -5.81 10.89 16.11
C LEU A 371 -7.23 11.07 15.58
N PRO A 372 -8.14 11.82 16.26
CA PRO A 372 -9.46 12.15 15.70
C PRO A 372 -9.42 12.88 14.37
N ALA A 373 -8.39 13.68 14.13
CA ALA A 373 -8.20 14.40 12.86
C ALA A 373 -7.74 13.49 11.71
N THR A 374 -7.23 12.30 12.00
CA THR A 374 -6.66 11.38 11.01
C THR A 374 -7.56 10.18 10.76
N ALA A 375 -8.30 9.69 11.77
CA ALA A 375 -9.20 8.56 11.65
C ALA A 375 -10.45 8.93 10.83
N ASP A 376 -10.90 8.01 9.99
CA ASP A 376 -12.11 8.17 9.19
C ASP A 376 -13.38 7.83 10.01
N PHE A 377 -13.26 6.92 10.98
CA PHE A 377 -14.33 6.57 11.92
C PHE A 377 -13.74 6.27 13.30
N MET A 378 -14.36 6.83 14.34
CA MET A 378 -14.01 6.57 15.73
C MET A 378 -15.27 6.27 16.55
N PHE A 379 -15.16 5.34 17.47
CA PHE A 379 -16.21 4.97 18.41
C PHE A 379 -15.59 4.58 19.75
N ALA A 380 -16.33 4.77 20.81
CA ALA A 380 -15.91 4.41 22.15
C ALA A 380 -16.58 3.11 22.62
N LEU A 381 -15.78 2.24 23.25
CA LEU A 381 -16.25 1.13 24.03
C LEU A 381 -16.24 1.56 25.50
N ILE A 382 -17.39 1.51 26.14
CA ILE A 382 -17.59 1.98 27.50
C ILE A 382 -18.10 0.80 28.33
N SER A 383 -17.49 0.56 29.48
CA SER A 383 -18.03 -0.29 30.54
C SER A 383 -18.41 0.59 31.72
N SER A 384 -19.56 0.33 32.34
CA SER A 384 -19.99 1.00 33.56
C SER A 384 -20.46 -0.06 34.55
N GLU A 385 -20.37 0.26 35.86
CA GLU A 385 -20.86 -0.63 36.93
C GLU A 385 -22.34 -0.99 36.75
N GLU A 386 -23.12 -0.09 36.14
CA GLU A 386 -24.53 -0.31 35.82
C GLU A 386 -24.69 -1.36 34.71
N LEU A 387 -23.87 -1.33 33.67
CA LEU A 387 -23.84 -2.32 32.59
C LEU A 387 -23.34 -3.68 33.08
N GLU A 388 -22.26 -3.68 33.89
CA GLU A 388 -21.70 -4.92 34.45
C GLU A 388 -22.63 -5.64 35.43
N SER A 389 -23.52 -4.90 36.06
CA SER A 389 -24.52 -5.46 37.01
C SER A 389 -25.76 -6.08 36.33
N GLN A 390 -25.90 -5.94 35.01
CA GLN A 390 -27.03 -6.53 34.28
C GLN A 390 -26.77 -8.01 33.97
N PRO A 391 -27.73 -8.92 34.30
CA PRO A 391 -27.49 -10.38 34.24
C PRO A 391 -27.28 -10.96 32.83
N ASP A 392 -27.51 -10.20 31.77
CA ASP A 392 -27.43 -10.64 30.38
C ASP A 392 -26.20 -10.13 29.63
N HIS A 393 -25.23 -9.52 30.34
CA HIS A 393 -24.03 -8.92 29.76
C HIS A 393 -22.76 -9.59 30.29
N GLY A 394 -22.64 -10.90 30.09
CA GLY A 394 -21.44 -11.67 30.34
C GLY A 394 -20.76 -12.11 29.06
#